data_0e31a64cd6f7ba2ed2ed304a95e64ba8
#
_entry.id   0e31a64cd6f7ba2ed2ed304a95e64ba8
#
_cell.length_a   1.000
_cell.length_b   1.000
_cell.length_c   1.000
_cell.angle_alpha   90.00
_cell.angle_beta   90.00
_cell.angle_gamma   90.00
#
_symmetry.space_group_name_H-M   'P 1'
#
loop_
_entity.id
_entity.type
_entity.pdbx_description
1 polymer ?
#
loop_
_entity_poly.entity_id
_entity_poly.type
_entity_poly.pdbx_seq_one_letter_code
_entity_poly.pdbx_strand_id
1 'polypeptide(L)'
;MEKVCCLLSVVCCLLTFFKQWFLTYNQLDAIRAQAVPELQNIFFSIPWGHHILIMQRCKNIDEALFYIQQTLENNWSRSVLDWQIDSNLYERKGSKISNFSKTLPDIQSDLANQIIKDPYNFDFLTISEDYKEKDLQRCLEDNIYRFLLELGKGFSFVGRQVKLEVGEDDFYCDLLFYHIPLKRYVVVVLKTVKFEPEFVSKVNFYCNAVNHLIKGADDNDTIGLLICKERNDIVAEWTIENVPVPIGISKYELQNFIKKL
;
A
#
# COMPACT_ATOMS: atom_id res chain seq x y z
N MET A 1 18.28 34.70 -32.03
CA MET A 1 18.06 33.38 -32.62
C MET A 1 17.95 32.24 -31.62
N GLU A 2 18.67 32.24 -30.51
CA GLU A 2 18.59 31.17 -29.49
C GLU A 2 17.21 30.97 -28.81
N LYS A 3 16.46 32.03 -28.53
CA LYS A 3 15.12 31.92 -27.92
C LYS A 3 14.07 31.27 -28.84
N VAL A 4 14.19 31.40 -30.13
CA VAL A 4 13.26 30.81 -31.12
C VAL A 4 13.55 29.30 -31.29
N CYS A 5 14.82 28.91 -31.22
CA CYS A 5 15.20 27.49 -31.30
C CYS A 5 14.71 26.70 -30.05
N CYS A 6 14.74 27.33 -28.86
CA CYS A 6 14.22 26.74 -27.61
C CYS A 6 12.69 26.57 -27.65
N LEU A 7 11.95 27.55 -28.17
CA LEU A 7 10.49 27.49 -28.32
C LEU A 7 10.07 26.41 -29.34
N LEU A 8 10.77 26.28 -30.47
CA LEU A 8 10.52 25.23 -31.48
C LEU A 8 10.80 23.83 -30.90
N SER A 9 11.83 23.68 -30.09
CA SER A 9 12.16 22.42 -29.41
C SER A 9 11.06 22.03 -28.42
N VAL A 10 10.56 22.95 -27.63
CA VAL A 10 9.46 22.72 -26.66
C VAL A 10 8.15 22.36 -27.39
N VAL A 11 7.82 23.07 -28.46
CA VAL A 11 6.61 22.79 -29.26
C VAL A 11 6.72 21.43 -29.95
N CYS A 12 7.90 21.07 -30.50
CA CYS A 12 8.13 19.77 -31.12
C CYS A 12 8.03 18.64 -30.09
N CYS A 13 8.56 18.83 -28.90
CA CYS A 13 8.45 17.90 -27.79
C CYS A 13 6.98 17.72 -27.36
N LEU A 14 6.24 18.79 -27.21
CA LEU A 14 4.80 18.76 -26.90
C LEU A 14 3.99 18.04 -27.97
N LEU A 15 4.24 18.29 -29.26
CA LEU A 15 3.56 17.61 -30.38
C LEU A 15 3.87 16.10 -30.39
N THR A 16 5.11 15.71 -30.08
CA THR A 16 5.49 14.31 -29.98
C THR A 16 4.78 13.61 -28.83
N PHE A 17 4.68 14.25 -27.68
CA PHE A 17 3.93 13.73 -26.53
C PHE A 17 2.42 13.68 -26.81
N PHE A 18 1.84 14.68 -27.49
CA PHE A 18 0.43 14.65 -27.90
C PHE A 18 0.15 13.52 -28.88
N LYS A 19 1.05 13.29 -29.84
CA LYS A 19 0.93 12.16 -30.77
C LYS A 19 1.00 10.82 -30.05
N GLN A 20 1.94 10.67 -29.12
CA GLN A 20 2.09 9.44 -28.35
C GLN A 20 0.90 9.22 -27.41
N TRP A 21 0.42 10.27 -26.74
CA TRP A 21 -0.82 10.25 -25.95
C TRP A 21 -2.00 9.79 -26.80
N PHE A 22 -2.21 10.38 -27.97
CA PHE A 22 -3.27 10.00 -28.89
C PHE A 22 -3.16 8.54 -29.31
N LEU A 23 -1.97 8.06 -29.69
CA LEU A 23 -1.75 6.68 -30.12
C LEU A 23 -1.95 5.68 -28.97
N THR A 24 -1.51 6.00 -27.77
CA THR A 24 -1.64 5.14 -26.59
C THR A 24 -3.11 5.01 -26.17
N TYR A 25 -3.85 6.11 -26.19
CA TYR A 25 -5.23 6.16 -25.72
C TYR A 25 -6.27 5.97 -26.84
N ASN A 26 -5.89 6.00 -28.11
CA ASN A 26 -6.78 5.75 -29.25
C ASN A 26 -7.24 4.27 -29.33
N GLN A 27 -6.46 3.36 -28.74
CA GLN A 27 -6.90 1.96 -28.53
C GLN A 27 -8.09 1.85 -27.59
N LEU A 28 -8.38 2.88 -26.80
CA LEU A 28 -9.60 3.00 -25.98
C LEU A 28 -10.87 3.19 -26.84
N ASP A 29 -10.77 3.58 -28.10
CA ASP A 29 -11.97 3.69 -28.96
C ASP A 29 -12.64 2.34 -29.20
N ALA A 30 -11.90 1.23 -29.15
CA ALA A 30 -12.46 -0.12 -29.18
C ALA A 30 -13.21 -0.46 -27.86
N ILE A 31 -12.79 0.13 -26.73
CA ILE A 31 -13.41 0.01 -25.41
C ILE A 31 -14.52 1.07 -25.25
N ARG A 32 -14.43 2.22 -25.93
CA ARG A 32 -15.44 3.29 -25.95
C ARG A 32 -16.80 2.84 -26.51
N ALA A 33 -16.85 1.85 -27.37
CA ALA A 33 -18.10 1.31 -27.87
C ALA A 33 -18.94 0.59 -26.79
N GLN A 34 -18.37 0.28 -25.63
CA GLN A 34 -19.01 -0.44 -24.53
C GLN A 34 -18.98 0.25 -23.15
N ALA A 35 -18.16 1.26 -22.93
CA ALA A 35 -17.98 1.87 -21.60
C ALA A 35 -17.86 3.42 -21.64
N VAL A 36 -18.98 4.08 -21.49
CA VAL A 36 -19.36 5.14 -20.55
C VAL A 36 -18.60 6.49 -20.55
N PRO A 37 -19.37 7.61 -20.46
CA PRO A 37 -18.89 8.96 -20.21
C PRO A 37 -17.94 9.12 -18.98
N GLU A 38 -17.97 8.18 -18.06
CA GLU A 38 -17.15 8.15 -16.84
C GLU A 38 -15.65 8.05 -17.11
N LEU A 39 -15.21 7.26 -18.09
CA LEU A 39 -13.80 7.13 -18.45
C LEU A 39 -13.20 8.42 -19.03
N GLN A 40 -14.01 9.21 -19.77
CA GLN A 40 -13.54 10.49 -20.30
C GLN A 40 -13.26 11.50 -19.16
N ASN A 41 -14.14 11.52 -18.14
CA ASN A 41 -13.96 12.40 -16.99
C ASN A 41 -12.70 12.01 -16.19
N ILE A 42 -12.41 10.73 -16.02
CA ILE A 42 -11.24 10.23 -15.31
C ILE A 42 -9.93 10.70 -15.96
N PHE A 43 -9.86 10.64 -17.31
CA PHE A 43 -8.69 11.08 -18.06
C PHE A 43 -8.33 12.55 -17.87
N PHE A 44 -9.34 13.43 -17.86
CA PHE A 44 -9.11 14.87 -17.72
C PHE A 44 -8.96 15.33 -16.28
N SER A 45 -9.09 14.41 -15.31
CA SER A 45 -9.08 14.73 -13.89
C SER A 45 -7.70 14.72 -13.25
N ILE A 46 -6.66 14.23 -13.95
CA ILE A 46 -5.28 14.29 -13.47
C ILE A 46 -4.44 15.29 -14.27
N PRO A 47 -3.44 15.95 -13.64
CA PRO A 47 -2.59 16.91 -14.31
C PRO A 47 -1.78 16.30 -15.46
N TRP A 48 -1.53 17.09 -16.53
CA TRP A 48 -0.79 16.65 -17.72
C TRP A 48 0.59 16.02 -17.41
N GLY A 49 1.30 16.54 -16.39
CA GLY A 49 2.58 15.99 -15.95
C GLY A 49 2.51 14.54 -15.45
N HIS A 50 1.35 14.10 -14.92
CA HIS A 50 1.12 12.69 -14.54
C HIS A 50 0.92 11.82 -15.78
N HIS A 51 0.17 12.31 -16.79
CA HIS A 51 0.02 11.58 -18.05
C HIS A 51 1.34 11.33 -18.76
N ILE A 52 2.23 12.34 -18.80
CA ILE A 52 3.56 12.18 -19.37
C ILE A 52 4.31 11.05 -18.69
N LEU A 53 4.30 11.02 -17.36
CA LEU A 53 4.98 9.99 -16.57
C LEU A 53 4.40 8.60 -16.83
N ILE A 54 3.08 8.46 -16.81
CA ILE A 54 2.38 7.20 -17.09
C ILE A 54 2.72 6.67 -18.48
N MET A 55 2.66 7.52 -19.50
CA MET A 55 2.99 7.13 -20.89
C MET A 55 4.45 6.70 -21.07
N GLN A 56 5.37 7.26 -20.27
CA GLN A 56 6.78 6.91 -20.35
C GLN A 56 7.12 5.60 -19.64
N ARG A 57 6.33 5.21 -18.63
CA ARG A 57 6.69 4.16 -17.68
C ARG A 57 5.80 2.92 -17.78
N CYS A 58 4.51 3.08 -18.10
CA CYS A 58 3.57 1.96 -18.16
C CYS A 58 3.71 1.20 -19.49
N LYS A 59 3.62 -0.14 -19.40
CA LYS A 59 3.84 -1.07 -20.51
C LYS A 59 2.59 -1.25 -21.39
N ASN A 60 1.43 -1.09 -20.79
CA ASN A 60 0.14 -1.33 -21.44
C ASN A 60 -0.94 -0.38 -20.91
N ILE A 61 -2.12 -0.43 -21.56
CA ILE A 61 -3.23 0.47 -21.27
C ILE A 61 -3.90 0.17 -19.91
N ASP A 62 -3.97 -1.09 -19.50
CA ASP A 62 -4.61 -1.49 -18.25
C ASP A 62 -3.81 -0.99 -17.06
N GLU A 63 -2.48 -1.07 -17.15
CA GLU A 63 -1.55 -0.51 -16.17
C GLU A 63 -1.67 1.02 -16.10
N ALA A 64 -1.75 1.69 -17.27
CA ALA A 64 -1.93 3.14 -17.34
C ALA A 64 -3.24 3.60 -16.71
N LEU A 65 -4.37 2.94 -17.02
CA LEU A 65 -5.68 3.21 -16.44
C LEU A 65 -5.69 3.00 -14.92
N PHE A 66 -5.04 1.95 -14.47
CA PHE A 66 -4.87 1.70 -13.04
C PHE A 66 -4.17 2.86 -12.32
N TYR A 67 -3.03 3.33 -12.83
CA TYR A 67 -2.30 4.44 -12.21
C TYR A 67 -3.05 5.77 -12.31
N ILE A 68 -3.83 6.01 -13.37
CA ILE A 68 -4.71 7.18 -13.46
C ILE A 68 -5.76 7.13 -12.35
N GLN A 69 -6.46 6.00 -12.22
CA GLN A 69 -7.48 5.82 -11.19
C GLN A 69 -6.89 5.94 -9.78
N GLN A 70 -5.76 5.29 -9.50
CA GLN A 70 -5.10 5.39 -8.20
C GLN A 70 -4.62 6.81 -7.89
N THR A 71 -4.17 7.55 -8.92
CA THR A 71 -3.79 8.96 -8.76
C THR A 71 -4.98 9.81 -8.34
N LEU A 72 -6.15 9.60 -8.93
CA LEU A 72 -7.39 10.32 -8.58
C LEU A 72 -7.87 9.97 -7.17
N GLU A 73 -7.98 8.69 -6.88
CA GLU A 73 -8.47 8.20 -5.58
C GLU A 73 -7.61 8.67 -4.42
N ASN A 74 -6.29 8.69 -4.61
CA ASN A 74 -5.32 8.98 -3.57
C ASN A 74 -4.74 10.41 -3.63
N ASN A 75 -5.10 11.21 -4.64
CA ASN A 75 -4.54 12.54 -4.90
C ASN A 75 -3.01 12.55 -4.92
N TRP A 76 -2.40 11.59 -5.62
CA TRP A 76 -0.94 11.48 -5.69
C TRP A 76 -0.30 12.67 -6.38
N SER A 77 0.78 13.19 -5.78
CA SER A 77 1.69 14.07 -6.48
C SER A 77 2.47 13.30 -7.55
N ARG A 78 3.10 14.01 -8.50
CA ARG A 78 3.91 13.36 -9.54
C ARG A 78 5.03 12.49 -8.96
N SER A 79 5.68 12.93 -7.88
CA SER A 79 6.74 12.16 -7.21
C SER A 79 6.21 10.90 -6.51
N VAL A 80 5.02 10.96 -5.94
CA VAL A 80 4.37 9.78 -5.34
C VAL A 80 3.96 8.79 -6.43
N LEU A 81 3.38 9.27 -7.54
CA LEU A 81 3.04 8.43 -8.69
C LEU A 81 4.28 7.73 -9.25
N ASP A 82 5.39 8.47 -9.45
CA ASP A 82 6.66 7.93 -9.95
C ASP A 82 7.17 6.80 -9.04
N TRP A 83 7.18 7.03 -7.74
CA TRP A 83 7.55 6.02 -6.75
C TRP A 83 6.62 4.79 -6.76
N GLN A 84 5.30 4.97 -6.92
CA GLN A 84 4.35 3.86 -7.00
C GLN A 84 4.53 3.02 -8.27
N ILE A 85 4.88 3.66 -9.39
CA ILE A 85 5.22 2.96 -10.65
C ILE A 85 6.55 2.19 -10.47
N ASP A 86 7.59 2.82 -9.91
CA ASP A 86 8.88 2.17 -9.63
C ASP A 86 8.74 0.96 -8.70
N SER A 87 7.84 1.03 -7.73
CA SER A 87 7.55 -0.08 -6.82
C SER A 87 6.66 -1.17 -7.42
N ASN A 88 6.32 -1.10 -8.72
CA ASN A 88 5.45 -2.06 -9.43
C ASN A 88 4.10 -2.31 -8.74
N LEU A 89 3.46 -1.26 -8.22
CA LEU A 89 2.20 -1.39 -7.48
C LEU A 89 1.11 -2.14 -8.28
N TYR A 90 1.08 -1.97 -9.62
CA TYR A 90 0.11 -2.66 -10.48
C TYR A 90 0.22 -4.19 -10.38
N GLU A 91 1.44 -4.74 -10.38
CA GLU A 91 1.67 -6.18 -10.32
C GLU A 91 1.53 -6.74 -8.90
N ARG A 92 1.69 -5.89 -7.86
CA ARG A 92 1.56 -6.27 -6.44
C ARG A 92 0.12 -6.37 -5.94
N LYS A 93 -0.87 -6.34 -6.81
CA LYS A 93 -2.29 -6.64 -6.51
C LYS A 93 -2.55 -8.14 -6.31
N GLY A 94 -1.56 -8.88 -5.87
CA GLY A 94 -1.59 -10.32 -5.75
C GLY A 94 -2.67 -10.88 -4.83
N SER A 95 -2.61 -12.17 -4.61
CA SER A 95 -3.50 -12.98 -3.78
C SER A 95 -3.49 -12.49 -2.32
N LYS A 96 -4.39 -11.60 -1.96
CA LYS A 96 -4.51 -11.05 -0.61
C LYS A 96 -5.09 -12.10 0.31
N ILE A 97 -4.41 -12.42 1.40
CA ILE A 97 -4.90 -13.33 2.43
C ILE A 97 -5.45 -12.52 3.59
N SER A 98 -6.76 -12.55 3.76
CA SER A 98 -7.46 -11.91 4.87
C SER A 98 -8.77 -12.64 5.19
N ASN A 99 -9.25 -12.45 6.41
CA ASN A 99 -10.60 -12.89 6.81
C ASN A 99 -11.61 -11.74 6.82
N PHE A 100 -11.32 -10.63 6.17
CA PHE A 100 -12.12 -9.41 6.22
C PHE A 100 -13.56 -9.60 5.73
N SER A 101 -13.77 -10.40 4.68
CA SER A 101 -15.10 -10.71 4.17
C SER A 101 -16.00 -11.45 5.18
N LYS A 102 -15.39 -12.14 6.16
CA LYS A 102 -16.12 -12.86 7.22
C LYS A 102 -16.26 -12.03 8.50
N THR A 103 -15.36 -11.08 8.74
CA THR A 103 -15.23 -10.36 10.02
C THR A 103 -15.64 -8.88 9.98
N LEU A 104 -15.78 -8.32 8.78
CA LEU A 104 -16.15 -6.92 8.56
C LEU A 104 -17.43 -6.80 7.73
N PRO A 105 -18.23 -5.73 7.89
CA PRO A 105 -19.30 -5.39 6.96
C PRO A 105 -18.76 -5.17 5.54
N ASP A 106 -19.55 -5.48 4.50
CA ASP A 106 -19.10 -5.51 3.11
C ASP A 106 -18.31 -4.26 2.67
N ILE A 107 -18.87 -3.06 2.88
CA ILE A 107 -18.20 -1.80 2.51
C ILE A 107 -16.86 -1.63 3.24
N GLN A 108 -16.78 -2.02 4.51
CA GLN A 108 -15.55 -1.93 5.30
C GLN A 108 -14.56 -3.03 4.91
N SER A 109 -15.04 -4.22 4.55
CA SER A 109 -14.22 -5.31 4.03
C SER A 109 -13.53 -4.91 2.73
N ASP A 110 -14.25 -4.28 1.79
CA ASP A 110 -13.68 -3.79 0.53
C ASP A 110 -12.61 -2.74 0.77
N LEU A 111 -12.88 -1.75 1.64
CA LEU A 111 -11.90 -0.74 2.02
C LEU A 111 -10.69 -1.35 2.74
N ALA A 112 -10.90 -2.29 3.65
CA ALA A 112 -9.82 -2.99 4.36
C ALA A 112 -8.98 -3.85 3.40
N ASN A 113 -9.60 -4.48 2.40
CA ASN A 113 -8.86 -5.19 1.36
C ASN A 113 -8.04 -4.27 0.47
N GLN A 114 -8.42 -3.02 0.27
CA GLN A 114 -7.63 -2.06 -0.49
C GLN A 114 -6.34 -1.63 0.22
N ILE A 115 -6.32 -1.66 1.56
CA ILE A 115 -5.14 -1.28 2.33
C ILE A 115 -4.08 -2.39 2.42
N ILE A 116 -4.43 -3.65 2.14
CA ILE A 116 -3.47 -4.75 2.11
C ILE A 116 -2.76 -4.77 0.75
N LYS A 117 -1.44 -4.76 0.78
CA LYS A 117 -0.56 -5.04 -0.36
C LYS A 117 0.14 -6.36 -0.16
N ASP A 118 0.42 -7.08 -1.22
CA ASP A 118 1.10 -8.36 -1.15
C ASP A 118 1.94 -8.60 -2.42
N PRO A 119 3.23 -8.46 -2.34
CA PRO A 119 4.02 -8.06 -1.15
C PRO A 119 4.02 -6.54 -0.87
N TYR A 120 4.39 -6.15 0.36
CA TYR A 120 4.85 -4.79 0.65
C TYR A 120 6.27 -4.60 0.13
N ASN A 121 6.57 -3.42 -0.44
CA ASN A 121 7.91 -3.09 -0.89
C ASN A 121 8.65 -2.26 0.16
N PHE A 122 9.74 -2.80 0.70
CA PHE A 122 10.61 -2.16 1.68
C PHE A 122 11.99 -1.79 1.12
N ASP A 123 12.18 -1.79 -0.21
CA ASP A 123 13.45 -1.45 -0.86
C ASP A 123 13.93 -0.01 -0.62
N PHE A 124 13.05 0.83 -0.08
CA PHE A 124 13.43 2.17 0.37
C PHE A 124 14.21 2.19 1.69
N LEU A 125 14.32 1.05 2.38
CA LEU A 125 15.08 0.94 3.62
C LEU A 125 16.56 0.72 3.32
N THR A 126 17.36 1.27 4.22
CA THR A 126 18.81 1.09 4.21
C THR A 126 19.17 0.21 5.40
N ILE A 127 19.31 -1.11 5.17
CA ILE A 127 19.48 -2.11 6.23
C ILE A 127 20.51 -3.17 5.83
N SER A 128 21.18 -3.82 6.79
CA SER A 128 22.13 -4.93 6.54
C SER A 128 21.39 -6.25 6.33
N GLU A 129 21.99 -7.21 5.63
CA GLU A 129 21.36 -8.53 5.34
C GLU A 129 20.94 -9.33 6.57
N ASP A 130 21.69 -9.21 7.67
CA ASP A 130 21.47 -9.93 8.93
C ASP A 130 20.62 -9.15 9.95
N TYR A 131 19.65 -8.35 9.46
CA TYR A 131 18.74 -7.57 10.30
C TYR A 131 17.77 -8.44 11.11
N LYS A 132 17.42 -7.92 12.30
CA LYS A 132 16.40 -8.49 13.18
C LYS A 132 15.09 -7.69 13.10
N GLU A 133 14.01 -8.22 13.67
CA GLU A 133 12.70 -7.55 13.72
C GLU A 133 12.80 -6.11 14.28
N LYS A 134 13.56 -5.90 15.34
CA LYS A 134 13.78 -4.56 15.94
C LYS A 134 14.50 -3.59 14.99
N ASP A 135 15.43 -4.08 14.19
CA ASP A 135 16.14 -3.26 13.20
C ASP A 135 15.20 -2.85 12.08
N LEU A 136 14.39 -3.78 11.58
CA LEU A 136 13.36 -3.50 10.57
C LEU A 136 12.33 -2.48 11.09
N GLN A 137 11.82 -2.66 12.30
CA GLN A 137 10.87 -1.73 12.93
C GLN A 137 11.45 -0.31 13.04
N ARG A 138 12.71 -0.20 13.48
CA ARG A 138 13.40 1.10 13.59
C ARG A 138 13.60 1.75 12.23
N CYS A 139 14.07 1.01 11.24
CA CYS A 139 14.27 1.53 9.89
C CYS A 139 12.94 1.99 9.24
N LEU A 140 11.82 1.31 9.51
CA LEU A 140 10.50 1.73 9.06
C LEU A 140 10.03 3.01 9.76
N GLU A 141 10.30 3.16 11.06
CA GLU A 141 10.02 4.38 11.81
C GLU A 141 10.85 5.56 11.29
N ASP A 142 12.16 5.36 11.09
CA ASP A 142 13.06 6.38 10.53
C ASP A 142 12.64 6.81 9.12
N ASN A 143 11.96 5.95 8.38
CA ASN A 143 11.40 6.19 7.05
C ASN A 143 9.88 6.23 7.03
N ILE A 144 9.25 6.69 8.12
CA ILE A 144 7.80 6.61 8.33
C ILE A 144 6.98 7.22 7.18
N TYR A 145 7.45 8.30 6.55
CA TYR A 145 6.79 8.90 5.40
C TYR A 145 6.64 7.91 4.23
N ARG A 146 7.75 7.21 3.87
CA ARG A 146 7.72 6.20 2.80
C ARG A 146 6.92 4.98 3.19
N PHE A 147 6.97 4.59 4.46
CA PHE A 147 6.15 3.49 4.96
C PHE A 147 4.66 3.83 4.92
N LEU A 148 4.26 5.05 5.28
CA LEU A 148 2.87 5.51 5.13
C LEU A 148 2.42 5.54 3.67
N LEU A 149 3.28 5.95 2.72
CA LEU A 149 2.99 5.85 1.29
C LEU A 149 2.81 4.38 0.85
N GLU A 150 3.63 3.48 1.39
CA GLU A 150 3.52 2.05 1.11
C GLU A 150 2.26 1.45 1.74
N LEU A 151 1.88 1.81 2.95
CA LEU A 151 0.61 1.39 3.56
C LEU A 151 -0.60 1.92 2.76
N GLY A 152 -0.52 3.14 2.25
CA GLY A 152 -1.56 3.77 1.45
C GLY A 152 -2.32 4.89 2.15
N LYS A 153 -3.39 5.37 1.51
CA LYS A 153 -4.17 6.52 1.97
C LYS A 153 -4.91 6.22 3.27
N GLY A 154 -4.95 7.22 4.14
CA GLY A 154 -5.78 7.20 5.35
C GLY A 154 -5.08 6.68 6.60
N PHE A 155 -3.83 6.24 6.50
CA PHE A 155 -3.06 5.83 7.67
C PHE A 155 -2.46 7.03 8.41
N SER A 156 -2.56 6.99 9.73
CA SER A 156 -1.87 7.87 10.66
C SER A 156 -1.02 7.03 11.61
N PHE A 157 0.26 7.37 11.77
CA PHE A 157 1.16 6.65 12.67
C PHE A 157 0.88 7.07 14.13
N VAL A 158 0.63 6.10 14.99
CA VAL A 158 0.36 6.30 16.43
C VAL A 158 1.64 6.07 17.23
N GLY A 159 2.37 4.97 16.94
CA GLY A 159 3.62 4.71 17.64
C GLY A 159 4.25 3.36 17.31
N ARG A 160 5.50 3.23 17.75
CA ARG A 160 6.27 1.98 17.74
C ARG A 160 6.44 1.47 19.16
N GLN A 161 6.42 0.14 19.36
CA GLN A 161 6.56 -0.51 20.66
C GLN A 161 5.59 0.10 21.69
N VAL A 162 4.33 0.25 21.25
CA VAL A 162 3.28 0.84 22.09
C VAL A 162 3.01 -0.10 23.26
N LYS A 163 3.19 0.42 24.48
CA LYS A 163 2.95 -0.33 25.72
C LYS A 163 1.45 -0.56 25.91
N LEU A 164 1.09 -1.80 26.20
CA LEU A 164 -0.25 -2.26 26.52
C LEU A 164 -0.19 -2.95 27.89
N GLU A 165 -0.73 -2.30 28.91
CA GLU A 165 -0.79 -2.84 30.28
C GLU A 165 -2.05 -3.71 30.42
N VAL A 166 -1.86 -5.01 30.52
CA VAL A 166 -2.97 -5.98 30.66
C VAL A 166 -2.84 -6.73 31.97
N GLY A 167 -3.66 -6.37 32.93
CA GLY A 167 -3.54 -6.89 34.31
C GLY A 167 -2.23 -6.39 34.93
N GLU A 168 -1.37 -7.33 35.34
CA GLU A 168 -0.05 -7.03 35.94
C GLU A 168 1.10 -7.14 34.92
N ASP A 169 0.80 -7.47 33.65
CA ASP A 169 1.80 -7.71 32.61
C ASP A 169 1.87 -6.57 31.60
N ASP A 170 3.08 -6.29 31.16
CA ASP A 170 3.39 -5.30 30.12
C ASP A 170 3.63 -5.99 28.76
N PHE A 171 2.84 -5.62 27.77
CA PHE A 171 3.02 -6.06 26.39
C PHE A 171 3.40 -4.88 25.48
N TYR A 172 4.03 -5.16 24.36
CA TYR A 172 4.48 -4.13 23.43
C TYR A 172 4.03 -4.47 22.01
N CYS A 173 3.15 -3.63 21.45
CA CYS A 173 2.72 -3.72 20.06
C CYS A 173 3.83 -3.17 19.14
N ASP A 174 4.22 -3.91 18.12
CA ASP A 174 5.35 -3.55 17.25
C ASP A 174 5.16 -2.17 16.62
N LEU A 175 4.08 -1.99 15.84
CA LEU A 175 3.68 -0.72 15.25
C LEU A 175 2.16 -0.56 15.36
N LEU A 176 1.72 0.62 15.74
CA LEU A 176 0.31 0.97 15.83
C LEU A 176 0.01 2.14 14.91
N PHE A 177 -1.00 1.96 14.09
CA PHE A 177 -1.57 2.99 13.21
C PHE A 177 -3.04 3.21 13.51
N TYR A 178 -3.57 4.33 13.01
CA TYR A 178 -5.00 4.59 12.95
C TYR A 178 -5.41 4.83 11.49
N HIS A 179 -6.44 4.14 11.02
CA HIS A 179 -6.96 4.33 9.67
C HIS A 179 -8.20 5.22 9.70
N ILE A 180 -8.04 6.47 9.26
CA ILE A 180 -9.03 7.53 9.38
C ILE A 180 -10.37 7.17 8.70
N PRO A 181 -10.43 6.74 7.43
CA PRO A 181 -11.69 6.41 6.76
C PRO A 181 -12.45 5.24 7.41
N LEU A 182 -11.73 4.25 7.94
CA LEU A 182 -12.32 3.09 8.60
C LEU A 182 -12.66 3.34 10.07
N LYS A 183 -12.16 4.43 10.67
CA LYS A 183 -12.24 4.74 12.11
C LYS A 183 -11.80 3.53 12.94
N ARG A 184 -10.57 3.03 12.68
CA ARG A 184 -10.03 1.83 13.30
C ARG A 184 -8.56 1.97 13.60
N TYR A 185 -8.13 1.40 14.70
CA TYR A 185 -6.71 1.12 14.86
C TYR A 185 -6.27 -0.04 13.96
N VAL A 186 -5.01 -0.01 13.57
CA VAL A 186 -4.36 -1.07 12.79
C VAL A 186 -3.09 -1.46 13.51
N VAL A 187 -3.09 -2.65 14.06
CA VAL A 187 -1.92 -3.29 14.67
C VAL A 187 -1.09 -3.92 13.57
N VAL A 188 0.15 -3.48 13.38
CA VAL A 188 1.08 -4.08 12.43
C VAL A 188 2.14 -4.87 13.19
N VAL A 189 2.20 -6.17 12.94
CA VAL A 189 3.23 -7.07 13.48
C VAL A 189 4.16 -7.48 12.37
N LEU A 190 5.47 -7.28 12.58
CA LEU A 190 6.51 -7.59 11.60
C LEU A 190 7.23 -8.88 12.00
N LYS A 191 7.50 -9.74 11.01
CA LYS A 191 8.27 -10.97 11.16
C LYS A 191 9.34 -11.07 10.08
N THR A 192 10.59 -11.20 10.50
CA THR A 192 11.75 -11.36 9.59
C THR A 192 11.98 -12.81 9.15
N VAL A 193 11.05 -13.68 9.50
CA VAL A 193 11.04 -15.11 9.19
C VAL A 193 9.79 -15.48 8.39
N LYS A 194 9.73 -16.74 7.96
CA LYS A 194 8.54 -17.31 7.33
C LYS A 194 7.35 -17.30 8.29
N PHE A 195 6.14 -17.15 7.73
CA PHE A 195 4.88 -17.21 8.47
C PHE A 195 4.75 -18.52 9.27
N GLU A 196 4.35 -18.39 10.52
CA GLU A 196 3.98 -19.46 11.44
C GLU A 196 2.60 -19.17 12.05
N PRO A 197 1.74 -20.20 12.25
CA PRO A 197 0.39 -20.03 12.79
C PRO A 197 0.33 -19.31 14.15
N GLU A 198 1.35 -19.48 14.99
CA GLU A 198 1.46 -18.86 16.31
C GLU A 198 1.47 -17.32 16.26
N PHE A 199 1.92 -16.72 15.15
CA PHE A 199 1.96 -15.27 15.00
C PHE A 199 0.57 -14.65 14.99
N VAL A 200 -0.43 -15.38 14.48
CA VAL A 200 -1.83 -14.94 14.46
C VAL A 200 -2.38 -14.77 15.86
N SER A 201 -2.01 -15.65 16.80
CA SER A 201 -2.42 -15.53 18.22
C SER A 201 -1.89 -14.23 18.84
N LYS A 202 -0.65 -13.83 18.51
CA LYS A 202 -0.07 -12.57 18.97
C LYS A 202 -0.82 -11.36 18.40
N VAL A 203 -1.13 -11.38 17.10
CA VAL A 203 -1.90 -10.31 16.44
C VAL A 203 -3.29 -10.19 17.04
N ASN A 204 -3.98 -11.32 17.21
CA ASN A 204 -5.31 -11.37 17.83
C ASN A 204 -5.30 -10.79 19.25
N PHE A 205 -4.32 -11.16 20.08
CA PHE A 205 -4.16 -10.61 21.43
C PHE A 205 -3.95 -9.08 21.39
N TYR A 206 -3.07 -8.58 20.55
CA TYR A 206 -2.82 -7.14 20.47
C TYR A 206 -4.03 -6.36 19.96
N CYS A 207 -4.78 -6.86 18.98
CA CYS A 207 -6.01 -6.22 18.54
C CYS A 207 -7.04 -6.12 19.67
N ASN A 208 -7.22 -7.19 20.45
CA ASN A 208 -8.11 -7.17 21.59
C ASN A 208 -7.62 -6.20 22.69
N ALA A 209 -6.31 -6.18 23.00
CA ALA A 209 -5.75 -5.26 23.97
C ALA A 209 -5.94 -3.79 23.54
N VAL A 210 -5.72 -3.46 22.26
CA VAL A 210 -5.98 -2.12 21.72
C VAL A 210 -7.47 -1.77 21.81
N ASN A 211 -8.37 -2.73 21.51
CA ASN A 211 -9.82 -2.51 21.65
C ASN A 211 -10.25 -2.19 23.07
N HIS A 212 -9.61 -2.80 24.08
CA HIS A 212 -9.94 -2.57 25.47
C HIS A 212 -9.27 -1.35 26.10
N LEU A 213 -8.04 -1.02 25.67
CA LEU A 213 -7.19 -0.03 26.35
C LEU A 213 -7.11 1.32 25.62
N ILE A 214 -7.21 1.33 24.29
CA ILE A 214 -6.89 2.50 23.47
C ILE A 214 -8.10 2.96 22.64
N LYS A 215 -8.90 2.03 22.12
CA LYS A 215 -10.03 2.33 21.24
C LYS A 215 -11.03 3.28 21.89
N GLY A 216 -11.40 4.35 21.21
CA GLY A 216 -12.48 5.25 21.61
C GLY A 216 -13.87 4.65 21.38
N ALA A 217 -14.89 5.25 21.99
CA ALA A 217 -16.27 4.77 21.88
C ALA A 217 -16.83 4.83 20.43
N ASP A 218 -16.37 5.78 19.64
CA ASP A 218 -16.81 5.98 18.26
C ASP A 218 -15.95 5.21 17.24
N ASP A 219 -14.92 4.51 17.70
CA ASP A 219 -14.05 3.71 16.84
C ASP A 219 -14.61 2.31 16.64
N ASN A 220 -14.38 1.79 15.45
CA ASN A 220 -14.63 0.39 15.13
C ASN A 220 -13.51 -0.52 15.67
N ASP A 221 -13.74 -1.82 15.71
CA ASP A 221 -12.76 -2.78 16.22
C ASP A 221 -11.47 -2.80 15.39
N THR A 222 -10.36 -3.00 16.07
CA THR A 222 -9.00 -2.97 15.53
C THR A 222 -8.78 -4.04 14.48
N ILE A 223 -8.04 -3.70 13.44
CA ILE A 223 -7.57 -4.61 12.40
C ILE A 223 -6.13 -5.05 12.70
N GLY A 224 -5.83 -6.33 12.52
CA GLY A 224 -4.47 -6.86 12.55
C GLY A 224 -3.87 -6.97 11.14
N LEU A 225 -2.62 -6.56 10.99
CA LEU A 225 -1.83 -6.74 9.79
C LEU A 225 -0.52 -7.43 10.16
N LEU A 226 -0.36 -8.68 9.70
CA LEU A 226 0.85 -9.46 9.88
C LEU A 226 1.68 -9.41 8.60
N ILE A 227 2.90 -8.89 8.68
CA ILE A 227 3.82 -8.78 7.54
C ILE A 227 5.03 -9.66 7.79
N CYS A 228 5.21 -10.70 6.97
CA CYS A 228 6.26 -11.70 7.10
C CYS A 228 7.22 -11.67 5.91
N LYS A 229 8.42 -12.19 6.10
CA LYS A 229 9.39 -12.33 5.00
C LYS A 229 8.89 -13.28 3.91
N GLU A 230 8.33 -14.42 4.33
CA GLU A 230 7.80 -15.46 3.45
C GLU A 230 6.50 -16.02 4.01
N ARG A 231 5.68 -16.66 3.15
CA ARG A 231 4.39 -17.23 3.55
C ARG A 231 4.05 -18.45 2.70
N ASN A 232 3.45 -19.47 3.31
CA ASN A 232 2.68 -20.49 2.61
C ASN A 232 1.21 -20.06 2.63
N ASP A 233 0.63 -19.82 1.47
CA ASP A 233 -0.70 -19.22 1.32
C ASP A 233 -1.78 -20.11 1.93
N ILE A 234 -1.73 -21.44 1.70
CA ILE A 234 -2.71 -22.39 2.25
C ILE A 234 -2.66 -22.42 3.79
N VAL A 235 -1.45 -22.42 4.36
CA VAL A 235 -1.30 -22.43 5.83
C VAL A 235 -1.83 -21.13 6.42
N ALA A 236 -1.56 -19.99 5.77
CA ALA A 236 -2.03 -18.70 6.22
C ALA A 236 -3.57 -18.58 6.16
N GLU A 237 -4.19 -19.00 5.05
CA GLU A 237 -5.64 -19.02 4.88
C GLU A 237 -6.33 -19.86 5.97
N TRP A 238 -5.88 -21.10 6.17
CA TRP A 238 -6.49 -22.00 7.17
C TRP A 238 -6.32 -21.47 8.59
N THR A 239 -5.18 -20.83 8.86
CA THR A 239 -4.91 -20.28 10.21
C THR A 239 -5.88 -19.16 10.59
N ILE A 240 -6.28 -18.30 9.64
CA ILE A 240 -7.19 -17.16 9.94
C ILE A 240 -8.66 -17.46 9.70
N GLU A 241 -9.00 -18.65 9.19
CA GLU A 241 -10.36 -18.98 8.75
C GLU A 241 -11.43 -18.78 9.82
N ASN A 242 -11.13 -19.13 11.06
CA ASN A 242 -12.05 -19.05 12.20
C ASN A 242 -11.61 -18.04 13.26
N VAL A 243 -10.70 -17.11 12.94
CA VAL A 243 -10.28 -16.04 13.86
C VAL A 243 -11.32 -14.93 13.84
N PRO A 244 -11.88 -14.52 15.01
CA PRO A 244 -12.95 -13.52 15.07
C PRO A 244 -12.46 -12.10 14.79
N VAL A 245 -11.18 -11.82 15.01
CA VAL A 245 -10.56 -10.51 14.75
C VAL A 245 -10.25 -10.37 13.26
N PRO A 246 -10.51 -9.20 12.65
CA PRO A 246 -10.15 -8.95 11.26
C PRO A 246 -8.61 -8.93 11.11
N ILE A 247 -8.05 -9.90 10.36
CA ILE A 247 -6.61 -10.05 10.15
C ILE A 247 -6.30 -10.17 8.66
N GLY A 248 -5.29 -9.40 8.22
CA GLY A 248 -4.63 -9.56 6.93
C GLY A 248 -3.20 -10.09 7.11
N ILE A 249 -2.77 -10.97 6.20
CA ILE A 249 -1.41 -11.51 6.18
C ILE A 249 -0.77 -11.20 4.84
N SER A 250 0.39 -10.54 4.87
CA SER A 250 1.15 -10.14 3.68
C SER A 250 2.62 -10.56 3.79
N LYS A 251 3.26 -10.65 2.65
CA LYS A 251 4.74 -10.72 2.56
C LYS A 251 5.31 -9.31 2.40
N TYR A 252 6.62 -9.19 2.58
CA TYR A 252 7.36 -8.02 2.12
C TYR A 252 8.55 -8.43 1.26
N GLU A 253 8.96 -7.53 0.38
CA GLU A 253 10.18 -7.62 -0.40
C GLU A 253 11.17 -6.56 0.10
N LEU A 254 12.42 -6.96 0.21
CA LEU A 254 13.54 -6.12 0.60
C LEU A 254 14.79 -6.66 -0.10
N GLN A 255 15.26 -5.97 -1.14
CA GLN A 255 16.37 -6.41 -1.99
C GLN A 255 17.60 -5.53 -1.85
N ASN A 256 17.43 -4.29 -1.37
CA ASN A 256 18.51 -3.31 -1.24
C ASN A 256 19.19 -3.42 0.13
N PHE A 257 20.22 -4.24 0.22
CA PHE A 257 21.02 -4.37 1.43
C PHE A 257 22.31 -3.55 1.34
N ILE A 258 22.71 -2.95 2.47
CA ILE A 258 24.04 -2.38 2.60
C ILE A 258 25.04 -3.53 2.79
N LYS A 259 26.03 -3.64 1.88
CA LYS A 259 27.19 -4.51 2.14
C LYS A 259 27.94 -3.98 3.36
N LYS A 260 28.13 -4.82 4.38
CA LYS A 260 29.08 -4.51 5.45
C LYS A 260 30.48 -4.41 4.81
N LEU A 261 31.07 -3.21 4.89
CA LEU A 261 32.49 -2.98 4.54
C LEU A 261 33.39 -3.65 5.58
#